data_247acd0bca9595426bea9cc4966072ee
#
_entry.id   247acd0bca9595426bea9cc4966072ee
#
_cell.length_a   1.000
_cell.length_b   1.000
_cell.length_c   1.000
_cell.angle_alpha   90.00
_cell.angle_beta   90.00
_cell.angle_gamma   90.00
#
_symmetry.space_group_name_H-M   'P 1'
#
loop_
_entity.id
_entity.type
_entity.pdbx_description
1 polymer ?
#
loop_
_entity_poly.entity_id
_entity_poly.type
_entity_poly.pdbx_seq_one_letter_code
_entity_poly.pdbx_strand_id
1 'polypeptide(L)'
;MKQPPLWKIRYNTAHYNYTLERTPNVVKDGFYTGPPTPVVTKSNGLTTFIINFLNWSGYRATRINTMGRQINGKFIPSATRKGTADISATVKGKSVMIEIKVGKDKPRPEQLAEQQRERQAGGIYEFISTPEQFFTLFDSIVN
;
A
#
# COMPACT_ATOMS: atom_id res chain seq x y z
N MET A 1 -27.38 -13.16 1.58
CA MET A 1 -26.34 -12.14 1.32
C MET A 1 -24.97 -12.76 1.41
N LYS A 2 -24.13 -12.49 0.41
CA LYS A 2 -22.74 -12.93 0.47
C LYS A 2 -21.98 -12.08 1.50
N GLN A 3 -21.20 -12.76 2.33
CA GLN A 3 -20.29 -12.05 3.23
C GLN A 3 -19.25 -11.30 2.40
N PRO A 4 -18.82 -10.10 2.84
CA PRO A 4 -17.72 -9.41 2.17
C PRO A 4 -16.44 -10.23 2.27
N PRO A 5 -15.53 -10.08 1.30
CA PRO A 5 -14.26 -10.80 1.35
C PRO A 5 -13.46 -10.41 2.59
N LEU A 6 -12.63 -11.33 3.07
CA LEU A 6 -11.86 -11.13 4.30
C LEU A 6 -10.99 -9.87 4.25
N TRP A 7 -10.39 -9.56 3.09
CA TRP A 7 -9.57 -8.36 2.95
C TRP A 7 -10.37 -7.08 3.22
N LYS A 8 -11.65 -7.05 2.81
CA LYS A 8 -12.52 -5.89 3.04
C LYS A 8 -12.89 -5.76 4.52
N ILE A 9 -13.14 -6.88 5.17
CA ILE A 9 -13.39 -6.90 6.62
C ILE A 9 -12.17 -6.35 7.36
N ARG A 10 -10.97 -6.81 7.02
CA ARG A 10 -9.72 -6.35 7.64
C ARG A 10 -9.49 -4.85 7.41
N TYR A 11 -9.75 -4.37 6.19
CA TYR A 11 -9.63 -2.96 5.85
C TYR A 11 -10.56 -2.10 6.71
N ASN A 12 -11.82 -2.50 6.78
CA ASN A 12 -12.82 -1.77 7.56
C ASN A 12 -12.53 -1.82 9.06
N THR A 13 -12.05 -2.94 9.57
CA THR A 13 -11.67 -3.09 10.97
C THR A 13 -10.50 -2.19 11.34
N ALA A 14 -9.50 -2.09 10.47
CA ALA A 14 -8.38 -1.18 10.69
C ALA A 14 -8.84 0.27 10.77
N HIS A 15 -9.74 0.69 9.89
CA HIS A 15 -10.31 2.03 9.93
C HIS A 15 -11.13 2.28 11.20
N TYR A 16 -11.94 1.30 11.60
CA TYR A 16 -12.73 1.39 12.83
C TYR A 16 -11.83 1.60 14.05
N ASN A 17 -10.81 0.77 14.20
CA ASN A 17 -9.88 0.86 15.34
C ASN A 17 -9.10 2.18 15.34
N TYR A 18 -8.68 2.64 14.18
CA TYR A 18 -8.02 3.93 14.02
C TYR A 18 -8.94 5.08 14.42
N THR A 19 -10.22 5.03 14.02
CA THR A 19 -11.21 6.05 14.37
C THR A 19 -11.51 6.02 15.87
N LEU A 20 -11.68 4.83 16.44
CA LEU A 20 -11.95 4.66 17.87
C LEU A 20 -10.83 5.26 18.74
N GLU A 21 -9.59 5.09 18.32
CA GLU A 21 -8.43 5.62 19.05
C GLU A 21 -8.33 7.14 18.95
N ARG A 22 -8.55 7.71 17.77
CA ARG A 22 -8.33 9.14 17.50
C ARG A 22 -9.55 10.01 17.78
N THR A 23 -10.72 9.50 17.48
CA THR A 23 -11.98 10.23 17.64
C THR A 23 -13.05 9.33 18.26
N PRO A 24 -12.84 8.91 19.53
CA PRO A 24 -13.72 7.92 20.16
C PRO A 24 -15.18 8.35 20.21
N ASN A 25 -15.46 9.65 20.29
CA ASN A 25 -16.84 10.14 20.36
C ASN A 25 -17.62 9.90 19.09
N VAL A 26 -16.94 9.89 17.91
CA VAL A 26 -17.61 9.58 16.64
C VAL A 26 -18.22 8.17 16.69
N VAL A 27 -17.50 7.23 17.29
CA VAL A 27 -17.98 5.85 17.45
C VAL A 27 -19.05 5.76 18.53
N LYS A 28 -18.80 6.34 19.72
CA LYS A 28 -19.71 6.28 20.88
C LYS A 28 -21.06 6.92 20.58
N ASP A 29 -21.06 8.03 19.84
CA ASP A 29 -22.27 8.79 19.54
C ASP A 29 -23.01 8.29 18.28
N GLY A 30 -22.53 7.20 17.68
CA GLY A 30 -23.18 6.56 16.54
C GLY A 30 -22.99 7.26 15.21
N PHE A 31 -22.00 8.14 15.09
CA PHE A 31 -21.69 8.85 13.84
C PHE A 31 -20.64 8.15 12.98
N TYR A 32 -20.14 7.01 13.43
CA TYR A 32 -19.13 6.28 12.65
C TYR A 32 -19.72 5.76 11.35
N THR A 33 -19.06 6.07 10.25
CA THR A 33 -19.32 5.46 8.94
C THR A 33 -18.02 4.81 8.46
N GLY A 34 -18.15 3.64 7.84
CA GLY A 34 -16.96 2.95 7.28
C GLY A 34 -16.28 3.77 6.18
N PRO A 35 -15.04 3.45 5.85
CA PRO A 35 -14.34 4.14 4.78
C PRO A 35 -14.90 3.76 3.41
N PRO A 36 -14.76 4.65 2.41
CA PRO A 36 -14.99 4.22 1.02
C PRO A 36 -14.08 3.05 0.68
N THR A 37 -14.58 2.07 -0.06
CA THR A 37 -13.76 0.94 -0.51
C THR A 37 -13.09 1.33 -1.82
N PRO A 38 -11.75 1.37 -1.89
CA PRO A 38 -11.07 1.62 -3.15
C PRO A 38 -11.33 0.53 -4.18
N VAL A 39 -11.22 0.87 -5.46
CA VAL A 39 -11.35 -0.10 -6.55
C VAL A 39 -10.03 -0.89 -6.64
N VAL A 40 -9.97 -2.00 -5.93
CA VAL A 40 -8.73 -2.78 -5.76
C VAL A 40 -8.27 -3.53 -7.00
N THR A 41 -9.10 -3.57 -8.05
CA THR A 41 -8.73 -4.11 -9.36
C THR A 41 -7.98 -3.09 -10.23
N LYS A 42 -7.89 -1.84 -9.77
CA LYS A 42 -7.15 -0.77 -10.42
C LYS A 42 -5.88 -0.46 -9.64
N SER A 43 -4.83 -0.08 -10.34
CA SER A 43 -3.53 0.22 -9.73
C SER A 43 -3.63 1.29 -8.63
N ASN A 44 -4.28 2.42 -8.92
CA ASN A 44 -4.44 3.50 -7.94
C ASN A 44 -5.28 3.06 -6.74
N GLY A 45 -6.34 2.30 -6.98
CA GLY A 45 -7.21 1.81 -5.90
C GLY A 45 -6.50 0.83 -4.98
N LEU A 46 -5.75 -0.11 -5.53
CA LEU A 46 -4.98 -1.07 -4.74
C LEU A 46 -3.87 -0.38 -3.95
N THR A 47 -3.18 0.60 -4.56
CA THR A 47 -2.17 1.41 -3.89
C THR A 47 -2.77 2.16 -2.69
N THR A 48 -3.90 2.83 -2.90
CA THR A 48 -4.62 3.55 -1.83
C THR A 48 -5.04 2.60 -0.71
N PHE A 49 -5.57 1.43 -1.08
CA PHE A 49 -5.98 0.40 -0.12
C PHE A 49 -4.83 0.00 0.80
N ILE A 50 -3.68 -0.32 0.23
CA ILE A 50 -2.51 -0.78 1.00
C ILE A 50 -1.98 0.32 1.92
N ILE A 51 -1.83 1.54 1.39
CA ILE A 51 -1.31 2.68 2.16
C ILE A 51 -2.24 2.99 3.33
N ASN A 52 -3.55 3.04 3.09
CA ASN A 52 -4.52 3.32 4.14
C ASN A 52 -4.50 2.25 5.22
N PHE A 53 -4.53 0.97 4.81
CA PHE A 53 -4.50 -0.13 5.78
C PHE A 53 -3.26 -0.05 6.67
N LEU A 54 -2.09 0.15 6.09
CA LEU A 54 -0.84 0.21 6.85
C LEU A 54 -0.82 1.40 7.81
N ASN A 55 -1.22 2.59 7.35
CA ASN A 55 -1.23 3.78 8.19
C ASN A 55 -2.26 3.67 9.31
N TRP A 56 -3.44 3.13 9.05
CA TRP A 56 -4.46 2.91 10.09
C TRP A 56 -4.02 1.85 11.10
N SER A 57 -3.18 0.92 10.67
CA SER A 57 -2.68 -0.15 11.55
C SER A 57 -1.47 0.27 12.39
N GLY A 58 -1.06 1.54 12.30
CA GLY A 58 0.04 2.08 13.12
C GLY A 58 1.42 1.97 12.48
N TYR A 59 1.50 1.61 11.21
CA TYR A 59 2.74 1.56 10.45
C TYR A 59 2.88 2.79 9.56
N ARG A 60 4.04 2.97 8.94
CA ARG A 60 4.26 4.06 8.00
C ARG A 60 4.21 3.52 6.58
N ALA A 61 3.40 4.15 5.74
CA ALA A 61 3.37 3.87 4.32
C ALA A 61 3.11 5.14 3.52
N THR A 62 3.80 5.28 2.40
CA THR A 62 3.65 6.42 1.51
C THR A 62 3.82 5.99 0.05
N ARG A 63 3.14 6.70 -0.85
CA ARG A 63 3.32 6.50 -2.28
C ARG A 63 4.61 7.19 -2.72
N ILE A 64 5.39 6.49 -3.57
CA ILE A 64 6.57 7.08 -4.18
C ILE A 64 6.18 7.58 -5.57
N ASN A 65 6.46 8.86 -5.82
CA ASN A 65 6.25 9.43 -7.15
C ASN A 65 7.51 9.17 -8.00
N THR A 66 7.36 8.26 -8.97
CA THR A 66 8.44 7.90 -9.90
C THR A 66 8.31 8.62 -11.24
N MET A 67 7.25 9.41 -11.45
CA MET A 67 7.02 10.11 -12.71
C MET A 67 7.69 11.47 -12.71
N GLY A 68 8.27 11.84 -13.85
CA GLY A 68 8.71 13.20 -14.10
C GLY A 68 7.52 14.16 -14.17
N ARG A 69 7.79 15.45 -14.21
CA ARG A 69 6.76 16.49 -14.26
C ARG A 69 7.17 17.58 -15.23
N GLN A 70 6.19 18.31 -15.74
CA GLN A 70 6.43 19.50 -16.56
C GLN A 70 6.41 20.76 -15.69
N ILE A 71 7.45 21.58 -15.85
CA ILE A 71 7.56 22.90 -15.20
C ILE A 71 7.96 23.90 -16.28
N ASN A 72 7.16 24.94 -16.47
CA ASN A 72 7.42 26.00 -17.45
C ASN A 72 7.67 25.45 -18.87
N GLY A 73 6.87 24.46 -19.29
CA GLY A 73 6.99 23.84 -20.61
C GLY A 73 8.15 22.87 -20.78
N LYS A 74 8.94 22.64 -19.73
CA LYS A 74 10.04 21.66 -19.74
C LYS A 74 9.68 20.43 -18.93
N PHE A 75 9.97 19.25 -19.51
CA PHE A 75 9.84 18.00 -18.79
C PHE A 75 11.06 17.83 -17.86
N ILE A 76 10.79 17.62 -16.58
CA ILE A 76 11.81 17.35 -15.57
C ILE A 76 11.66 15.89 -15.13
N PRO A 77 12.65 15.02 -15.44
CA PRO A 77 12.62 13.63 -15.02
C PRO A 77 12.58 13.52 -13.49
N SER A 78 11.97 12.43 -13.00
CA SER A 78 12.03 12.10 -11.58
C SER A 78 13.48 11.84 -11.16
N ALA A 79 13.87 12.33 -9.98
CA ALA A 79 15.16 11.99 -9.37
C ALA A 79 15.15 10.58 -8.75
N THR A 80 13.99 9.94 -8.71
CA THR A 80 13.83 8.60 -8.16
C THR A 80 14.51 7.57 -9.07
N ARG A 81 15.23 6.61 -8.47
CA ARG A 81 15.90 5.55 -9.22
C ARG A 81 14.88 4.72 -10.01
N LYS A 82 15.25 4.33 -11.23
CA LYS A 82 14.44 3.42 -12.05
C LYS A 82 14.22 2.10 -11.32
N GLY A 83 13.01 1.58 -11.40
CA GLY A 83 12.64 0.33 -10.74
C GLY A 83 12.22 0.50 -9.28
N THR A 84 12.24 1.73 -8.74
CA THR A 84 11.73 2.00 -7.40
C THR A 84 10.24 1.66 -7.33
N ALA A 85 9.84 1.04 -6.23
CA ALA A 85 8.47 0.58 -6.03
C ALA A 85 7.47 1.74 -5.90
N ASP A 86 6.18 1.43 -6.09
CA ASP A 86 5.10 2.40 -5.94
C ASP A 86 4.91 2.85 -4.49
N ILE A 87 5.17 1.97 -3.53
CA ILE A 87 4.93 2.20 -2.10
C ILE A 87 6.20 1.95 -1.31
N SER A 88 6.53 2.89 -0.43
CA SER A 88 7.54 2.71 0.62
C SER A 88 6.84 2.61 1.97
N ALA A 89 7.14 1.56 2.71
CA ALA A 89 6.56 1.33 4.03
C ALA A 89 7.62 0.85 5.02
N THR A 90 7.32 1.04 6.30
CA THR A 90 8.08 0.44 7.40
C THR A 90 7.09 -0.33 8.27
N VAL A 91 7.32 -1.64 8.39
CA VAL A 91 6.45 -2.54 9.14
C VAL A 91 7.32 -3.38 10.08
N LYS A 92 7.05 -3.30 11.39
CA LYS A 92 7.83 -4.02 12.42
C LYS A 92 9.35 -3.76 12.29
N GLY A 93 9.71 -2.50 11.99
CA GLY A 93 11.10 -2.11 11.85
C GLY A 93 11.77 -2.50 10.55
N LYS A 94 11.04 -3.12 9.62
CA LYS A 94 11.58 -3.56 8.33
C LYS A 94 11.17 -2.61 7.22
N SER A 95 12.09 -2.33 6.30
CA SER A 95 11.78 -1.65 5.05
C SER A 95 10.95 -2.58 4.17
N VAL A 96 9.79 -2.12 3.73
CA VAL A 96 8.87 -2.87 2.86
C VAL A 96 8.55 -2.02 1.65
N MET A 97 9.02 -2.46 0.49
CA MET A 97 8.75 -1.80 -0.79
C MET A 97 7.74 -2.66 -1.55
N ILE A 98 6.70 -2.02 -2.07
CA ILE A 98 5.63 -2.73 -2.79
C ILE A 98 5.44 -2.09 -4.15
N GLU A 99 5.60 -2.91 -5.19
CA GLU A 99 5.29 -2.54 -6.57
C GLU A 99 3.94 -3.15 -6.96
N ILE A 100 3.03 -2.33 -7.44
CA ILE A 100 1.68 -2.77 -7.81
C ILE A 100 1.68 -3.27 -9.24
N LYS A 101 1.20 -4.50 -9.44
CA LYS A 101 1.09 -5.15 -10.75
C LYS A 101 -0.30 -5.71 -10.91
N VAL A 102 -1.21 -4.94 -11.53
CA VAL A 102 -2.60 -5.37 -11.75
C VAL A 102 -2.80 -5.81 -13.21
N GLY A 103 -3.74 -6.73 -13.42
CA GLY A 103 -4.09 -7.20 -14.75
C GLY A 103 -2.92 -7.90 -15.44
N LYS A 104 -2.59 -7.45 -16.64
CA LYS A 104 -1.51 -8.04 -17.46
C LYS A 104 -0.15 -7.40 -17.23
N ASP A 105 -0.05 -6.45 -16.31
CA ASP A 105 1.21 -5.78 -16.01
C ASP A 105 2.22 -6.77 -15.40
N LYS A 106 3.46 -6.71 -15.87
CA LYS A 106 4.52 -7.64 -15.46
C LYS A 106 5.74 -6.88 -14.94
N PRO A 107 6.53 -7.48 -14.04
CA PRO A 107 7.76 -6.87 -13.58
C PRO A 107 8.72 -6.58 -14.74
N ARG A 108 9.34 -5.40 -14.70
CA ARG A 108 10.36 -5.00 -15.66
C ARG A 108 11.76 -5.34 -15.13
N PRO A 109 12.77 -5.45 -16.01
CA PRO A 109 14.12 -5.80 -15.56
C PRO A 109 14.68 -4.87 -14.48
N GLU A 110 14.46 -3.56 -14.57
CA GLU A 110 14.92 -2.60 -13.56
C GLU A 110 14.20 -2.77 -12.22
N GLN A 111 12.95 -3.24 -12.22
CA GLN A 111 12.20 -3.54 -11.01
C GLN A 111 12.71 -4.81 -10.34
N LEU A 112 13.05 -5.83 -11.13
CA LEU A 112 13.66 -7.05 -10.61
C LEU A 112 15.04 -6.77 -10.00
N ALA A 113 15.80 -5.87 -10.60
CA ALA A 113 17.11 -5.45 -10.08
C ALA A 113 16.96 -4.71 -8.75
N GLU A 114 15.99 -3.81 -8.63
CA GLU A 114 15.70 -3.11 -7.36
C GLU A 114 15.20 -4.07 -6.28
N GLN A 115 14.37 -5.05 -6.64
CA GLN A 115 13.93 -6.08 -5.71
C GLN A 115 15.13 -6.83 -5.12
N GLN A 116 16.07 -7.24 -5.96
CA GLN A 116 17.25 -7.96 -5.49
C GLN A 116 18.13 -7.06 -4.61
N ARG A 117 18.30 -5.79 -4.99
CA ARG A 117 19.08 -4.82 -4.22
C ARG A 117 18.48 -4.61 -2.83
N GLU A 118 17.17 -4.44 -2.73
CA GLU A 118 16.47 -4.26 -1.46
C GLU A 118 16.62 -5.51 -0.57
N ARG A 119 16.45 -6.69 -1.16
CA ARG A 119 16.59 -7.96 -0.43
C ARG A 119 18.02 -8.16 0.09
N GLN A 120 19.02 -7.85 -0.70
CA GLN A 120 20.44 -7.94 -0.28
C GLN A 120 20.73 -6.97 0.87
N ALA A 121 20.08 -5.83 0.91
CA ALA A 121 20.24 -4.85 1.98
C ALA A 121 19.45 -5.21 3.24
N GLY A 122 18.68 -6.31 3.23
CA GLY A 122 17.90 -6.78 4.39
C GLY A 122 16.46 -6.31 4.40
N GLY A 123 15.99 -5.62 3.38
CA GLY A 123 14.61 -5.17 3.23
C GLY A 123 13.75 -6.16 2.47
N ILE A 124 12.50 -5.75 2.24
CA ILE A 124 11.48 -6.50 1.52
C ILE A 124 11.06 -5.69 0.30
N TYR A 125 10.96 -6.33 -0.85
CA TYR A 125 10.41 -5.74 -2.07
C TYR A 125 9.57 -6.81 -2.76
N GLU A 126 8.26 -6.57 -2.87
CA GLU A 126 7.35 -7.53 -3.45
C GLU A 126 6.42 -6.89 -4.47
N PHE A 127 6.06 -7.69 -5.48
CA PHE A 127 5.06 -7.33 -6.47
C PHE A 127 3.70 -7.82 -5.98
N ILE A 128 2.73 -6.93 -5.90
CA ILE A 128 1.40 -7.22 -5.36
C ILE A 128 0.36 -6.90 -6.41
N SER A 129 -0.53 -7.85 -6.69
CA SER A 129 -1.60 -7.75 -7.68
C SER A 129 -2.99 -7.71 -7.06
N THR A 130 -3.15 -8.20 -5.82
CA THR A 130 -4.46 -8.32 -5.16
C THR A 130 -4.35 -8.02 -3.67
N PRO A 131 -5.48 -7.63 -3.03
CA PRO A 131 -5.50 -7.48 -1.57
C PRO A 131 -5.10 -8.75 -0.82
N GLU A 132 -5.48 -9.92 -1.33
CA GLU A 132 -5.14 -11.20 -0.71
C GLU A 132 -3.64 -11.42 -0.69
N GLN A 133 -2.94 -11.12 -1.79
CA GLN A 133 -1.48 -11.21 -1.84
C GLN A 133 -0.84 -10.24 -0.85
N PHE A 134 -1.37 -9.04 -0.73
CA PHE A 134 -0.88 -8.08 0.25
C PHE A 134 -1.00 -8.63 1.66
N PHE A 135 -2.14 -9.21 2.02
CA PHE A 135 -2.33 -9.74 3.37
C PHE A 135 -1.46 -10.97 3.64
N THR A 136 -1.20 -11.80 2.64
CA THR A 136 -0.23 -12.90 2.77
C THR A 136 1.15 -12.34 3.13
N LEU A 137 1.61 -11.31 2.43
CA LEU A 137 2.87 -10.63 2.74
C LEU A 137 2.84 -10.00 4.13
N PHE A 138 1.81 -9.21 4.42
CA PHE A 138 1.68 -8.50 5.70
C PHE A 138 1.72 -9.47 6.88
N ASP A 139 0.94 -10.54 6.80
CA ASP A 139 0.87 -11.54 7.88
C ASP A 139 2.22 -12.24 8.08
N SER A 140 2.99 -12.45 7.00
CA SER A 140 4.34 -13.03 7.11
C SER A 140 5.32 -12.13 7.84
N ILE A 141 5.09 -10.81 7.82
CA ILE A 141 5.97 -9.83 8.48
C ILE A 141 5.59 -9.66 9.95
N VAL A 142 4.30 -9.61 10.27
CA VAL A 142 3.83 -9.26 11.62
C VAL A 142 3.66 -10.47 12.54
N ASN A 143 3.59 -11.66 12.00
CA ASN A 143 3.39 -12.89 12.79
C ASN A 143 4.69 -13.63 13.08
#